data_4667af27f6f3b41283119f4a5a7eb5ae
#
_entry.id   4667af27f6f3b41283119f4a5a7eb5ae
#
_cell.length_a   1.000
_cell.length_b   1.000
_cell.length_c   1.000
_cell.angle_alpha   90.00
_cell.angle_beta   90.00
_cell.angle_gamma   90.00
#
_symmetry.space_group_name_H-M   'P 1'
#
loop_
_entity.id
_entity.type
_entity.pdbx_description
1 polymer ?
#
loop_
_entity_poly.entity_id
_entity_poly.type
_entity_poly.pdbx_seq_one_letter_code
_entity_poly.pdbx_strand_id
1 'polypeptide(L)'
;MALQNFQYDTIMREYSRRQSEVQRALEERRKEAYTRVPRLLEIDQEIASLSARKARALLLGQPASIEELREEVAALANERISLLKANGFPADYLKPHYFCRECQDTGYTDGHRKCACFKKAEIELLYTQSNLTEILKKENFEHFSFDWYSDTIKNEATGLT
;
A
#
# COMPACT_ATOMS: atom_id res chain seq x y z
N MET A 1 -18.24 -13.53 7.86
CA MET A 1 -19.32 -12.52 7.90
C MET A 1 -19.20 -11.66 6.64
N ALA A 2 -20.28 -11.42 5.91
CA ALA A 2 -20.23 -10.52 4.75
C ALA A 2 -20.47 -9.08 5.22
N LEU A 3 -19.65 -8.15 4.72
CA LEU A 3 -19.86 -6.71 4.96
C LEU A 3 -21.16 -6.25 4.32
N GLN A 4 -21.83 -5.32 4.96
CA GLN A 4 -22.91 -4.56 4.31
C GLN A 4 -22.31 -3.54 3.32
N ASN A 5 -23.07 -3.15 2.29
CA ASN A 5 -22.56 -2.27 1.23
C ASN A 5 -21.96 -0.96 1.78
N PHE A 6 -22.63 -0.32 2.76
CA PHE A 6 -22.12 0.93 3.33
C PHE A 6 -20.80 0.75 4.11
N GLN A 7 -20.60 -0.42 4.72
CA GLN A 7 -19.34 -0.75 5.42
C GLN A 7 -18.20 -0.93 4.42
N TYR A 8 -18.47 -1.65 3.34
CA TYR A 8 -17.55 -1.80 2.22
C TYR A 8 -17.16 -0.43 1.62
N ASP A 9 -18.15 0.41 1.33
CA ASP A 9 -17.92 1.75 0.77
C ASP A 9 -17.11 2.65 1.72
N THR A 10 -17.29 2.49 3.02
CA THR A 10 -16.51 3.23 4.03
C THR A 10 -15.04 2.83 3.97
N ILE A 11 -14.75 1.55 3.90
CA ILE A 11 -13.39 1.04 3.74
C ILE A 11 -12.80 1.51 2.41
N MET A 12 -13.51 1.38 1.30
CA MET A 12 -13.02 1.77 -0.02
C MET A 12 -12.76 3.27 -0.16
N ARG A 13 -13.56 4.11 0.50
CA ARG A 13 -13.28 5.57 0.59
C ARG A 13 -11.96 5.86 1.28
N GLU A 14 -11.64 5.13 2.35
CA GLU A 14 -10.36 5.28 3.03
C GLU A 14 -9.17 4.87 2.13
N TYR A 15 -9.32 3.77 1.36
CA TYR A 15 -8.30 3.36 0.38
C TYR A 15 -8.11 4.42 -0.73
N SER A 16 -9.20 4.95 -1.27
CA SER A 16 -9.15 6.03 -2.26
C SER A 16 -8.48 7.29 -1.71
N ARG A 17 -8.73 7.63 -0.45
CA ARG A 17 -8.06 8.75 0.24
C ARG A 17 -6.56 8.51 0.33
N ARG A 18 -6.12 7.31 0.77
CA ARG A 18 -4.70 6.93 0.86
C ARG A 18 -4.01 7.00 -0.50
N GLN A 19 -4.62 6.47 -1.54
CA GLN A 19 -4.09 6.55 -2.90
C GLN A 19 -3.90 8.01 -3.35
N SER A 20 -4.89 8.86 -3.09
CA SER A 20 -4.82 10.29 -3.42
C SER A 20 -3.71 10.99 -2.65
N GLU A 21 -3.50 10.66 -1.37
CA GLU A 21 -2.39 11.20 -0.56
C GLU A 21 -1.03 10.76 -1.09
N VAL A 22 -0.88 9.47 -1.46
CA VAL A 22 0.35 8.93 -2.05
C VAL A 22 0.67 9.65 -3.37
N GLN A 23 -0.34 9.84 -4.24
CA GLN A 23 -0.15 10.54 -5.51
C GLN A 23 0.24 12.00 -5.31
N ARG A 24 -0.45 12.73 -4.43
CA ARG A 24 -0.12 14.13 -4.12
C ARG A 24 1.31 14.25 -3.57
N ALA A 25 1.67 13.41 -2.61
CA ALA A 25 3.02 13.42 -2.05
C ALA A 25 4.10 13.06 -3.10
N LEU A 26 3.79 12.19 -4.05
CA LEU A 26 4.68 11.88 -5.17
C LEU A 26 4.84 13.07 -6.12
N GLU A 27 3.76 13.75 -6.44
CA GLU A 27 3.80 14.95 -7.30
C GLU A 27 4.60 16.10 -6.67
N GLU A 28 4.44 16.31 -5.37
CA GLU A 28 5.23 17.31 -4.63
C GLU A 28 6.73 16.97 -4.67
N ARG A 29 7.10 15.69 -4.43
CA ARG A 29 8.49 15.22 -4.56
C ARG A 29 9.04 15.34 -5.97
N ARG A 30 8.24 15.03 -6.99
CA ARG A 30 8.62 15.20 -8.39
C ARG A 30 8.89 16.68 -8.70
N LYS A 31 7.99 17.57 -8.28
CA LYS A 31 8.17 19.01 -8.47
C LYS A 31 9.45 19.53 -7.82
N GLU A 32 9.73 19.10 -6.60
CA GLU A 32 10.97 19.44 -5.91
C GLU A 32 12.20 18.92 -6.67
N ALA A 33 12.23 17.63 -7.00
CA ALA A 33 13.37 17.01 -7.67
C ALA A 33 13.62 17.61 -9.05
N TYR A 34 12.60 17.84 -9.85
CA TYR A 34 12.74 18.44 -11.19
C TYR A 34 13.17 19.90 -11.15
N THR A 35 12.75 20.64 -10.13
CA THR A 35 13.21 22.02 -9.93
C THR A 35 14.70 22.06 -9.57
N ARG A 36 15.17 21.14 -8.74
CA ARG A 36 16.58 21.08 -8.33
C ARG A 36 17.49 20.44 -9.37
N VAL A 37 16.98 19.47 -10.13
CA VAL A 37 17.72 18.70 -11.13
C VAL A 37 16.88 18.56 -12.40
N PRO A 38 16.85 19.55 -13.30
CA PRO A 38 16.02 19.56 -14.51
C PRO A 38 16.23 18.33 -15.41
N ARG A 39 17.45 17.77 -15.44
CA ARG A 39 17.77 16.56 -16.19
C ARG A 39 16.89 15.34 -15.82
N LEU A 40 16.38 15.27 -14.58
CA LEU A 40 15.45 14.20 -14.15
C LEU A 40 14.14 14.23 -14.94
N LEU A 41 13.61 15.43 -15.22
CA LEU A 41 12.41 15.59 -16.05
C LEU A 41 12.68 15.17 -17.50
N GLU A 42 13.84 15.55 -18.06
CA GLU A 42 14.23 15.18 -19.41
C GLU A 42 14.32 13.64 -19.53
N ILE A 43 14.96 12.97 -18.58
CA ILE A 43 15.04 11.49 -18.54
C ILE A 43 13.65 10.86 -18.53
N ASP A 44 12.72 11.35 -17.70
CA ASP A 44 11.37 10.80 -17.65
C ASP A 44 10.61 11.02 -18.98
N GLN A 45 10.83 12.16 -19.66
CA GLN A 45 10.29 12.44 -20.99
C GLN A 45 10.94 11.54 -22.06
N GLU A 46 12.24 11.32 -22.00
CA GLU A 46 12.96 10.40 -22.90
C GLU A 46 12.43 8.98 -22.78
N ILE A 47 12.28 8.45 -21.54
CA ILE A 47 11.70 7.12 -21.29
C ILE A 47 10.28 7.02 -21.86
N ALA A 48 9.43 8.03 -21.61
CA ALA A 48 8.07 8.05 -22.12
C ALA A 48 8.03 8.06 -23.65
N SER A 49 8.87 8.87 -24.29
CA SER A 49 8.95 8.97 -25.76
C SER A 49 9.47 7.69 -26.40
N LEU A 50 10.49 7.06 -25.83
CA LEU A 50 11.03 5.78 -26.25
C LEU A 50 9.96 4.68 -26.19
N SER A 51 9.25 4.59 -25.06
CA SER A 51 8.20 3.61 -24.85
C SER A 51 7.05 3.79 -25.85
N ALA A 52 6.60 5.03 -26.06
CA ALA A 52 5.54 5.34 -27.04
C ALA A 52 5.96 5.03 -28.48
N ARG A 53 7.19 5.38 -28.86
CA ARG A 53 7.73 5.11 -30.20
C ARG A 53 7.82 3.60 -30.48
N LYS A 54 8.32 2.81 -29.54
CA LYS A 54 8.42 1.35 -29.69
C LYS A 54 7.03 0.68 -29.69
N ALA A 55 6.11 1.12 -28.83
CA ALA A 55 4.73 0.63 -28.86
C ALA A 55 4.05 0.88 -30.21
N ARG A 56 4.23 2.09 -30.78
CA ARG A 56 3.70 2.41 -32.12
C ARG A 56 4.32 1.54 -33.21
N ALA A 57 5.63 1.30 -33.16
CA ALA A 57 6.30 0.44 -34.13
C ALA A 57 5.75 -0.99 -34.09
N LEU A 58 5.55 -1.57 -32.91
CA LEU A 58 4.93 -2.88 -32.74
C LEU A 58 3.51 -2.96 -33.31
N LEU A 59 2.67 -1.94 -33.06
CA LEU A 59 1.31 -1.87 -33.60
C LEU A 59 1.27 -1.78 -35.14
N LEU A 60 2.32 -1.20 -35.76
CA LEU A 60 2.45 -1.07 -37.20
C LEU A 60 3.16 -2.31 -37.84
N GLY A 61 3.42 -3.35 -37.07
CA GLY A 61 4.11 -4.55 -37.53
C GLY A 61 5.59 -4.32 -37.94
N GLN A 62 6.18 -3.22 -37.50
CA GLN A 62 7.60 -2.93 -37.73
C GLN A 62 8.47 -3.74 -36.76
N PRO A 63 9.64 -4.21 -37.20
CA PRO A 63 10.56 -4.89 -36.29
C PRO A 63 11.06 -3.90 -35.24
N ALA A 64 10.62 -4.11 -33.99
CA ALA A 64 11.06 -3.34 -32.85
C ALA A 64 11.67 -4.30 -31.84
N SER A 65 12.95 -4.15 -31.53
CA SER A 65 13.63 -4.94 -30.52
C SER A 65 13.17 -4.48 -29.12
N ILE A 66 12.57 -5.39 -28.38
CA ILE A 66 12.18 -5.16 -26.99
C ILE A 66 13.43 -5.13 -26.10
N GLU A 67 14.45 -5.90 -26.46
CA GLU A 67 15.73 -5.96 -25.77
C GLU A 67 16.44 -4.61 -25.80
N GLU A 68 16.57 -4.00 -27.01
CA GLU A 68 17.15 -2.65 -27.15
C GLU A 68 16.41 -1.61 -26.32
N LEU A 69 15.06 -1.66 -26.31
CA LEU A 69 14.28 -0.76 -25.46
C LEU A 69 14.59 -0.94 -23.98
N ARG A 70 14.72 -2.19 -23.53
CA ARG A 70 15.07 -2.49 -22.12
C ARG A 70 16.44 -1.94 -21.74
N GLU A 71 17.43 -2.07 -22.63
CA GLU A 71 18.77 -1.55 -22.39
C GLU A 71 18.78 -0.03 -22.34
N GLU A 72 18.13 0.64 -23.30
CA GLU A 72 18.01 2.11 -23.32
C GLU A 72 17.30 2.64 -22.07
N VAL A 73 16.17 2.04 -21.69
CA VAL A 73 15.42 2.43 -20.49
C VAL A 73 16.21 2.12 -19.22
N ALA A 74 16.95 1.00 -19.17
CA ALA A 74 17.79 0.67 -18.03
C ALA A 74 18.95 1.67 -17.85
N ALA A 75 19.57 2.11 -18.95
CA ALA A 75 20.63 3.11 -18.92
C ALA A 75 20.09 4.45 -18.35
N LEU A 76 18.94 4.93 -18.84
CA LEU A 76 18.29 6.14 -18.35
C LEU A 76 17.84 6.01 -16.88
N ALA A 77 17.34 4.85 -16.47
CA ALA A 77 16.97 4.58 -15.09
C ALA A 77 18.18 4.61 -14.14
N ASN A 78 19.33 4.10 -14.59
CA ASN A 78 20.58 4.16 -13.82
C ASN A 78 21.10 5.61 -13.72
N GLU A 79 21.06 6.38 -14.82
CA GLU A 79 21.40 7.81 -14.82
C GLU A 79 20.52 8.55 -13.81
N ARG A 80 19.20 8.31 -13.80
CA ARG A 80 18.25 8.91 -12.86
C ARG A 80 18.62 8.62 -11.41
N ILE A 81 18.93 7.36 -11.08
CA ILE A 81 19.33 6.96 -9.73
C ILE A 81 20.63 7.66 -9.31
N SER A 82 21.59 7.77 -10.21
CA SER A 82 22.87 8.44 -9.97
C SER A 82 22.68 9.93 -9.71
N LEU A 83 21.85 10.60 -10.49
CA LEU A 83 21.52 12.01 -10.32
C LEU A 83 20.77 12.28 -9.00
N LEU A 84 19.82 11.42 -8.62
CA LEU A 84 19.14 11.53 -7.33
C LEU A 84 20.14 11.46 -6.18
N LYS A 85 20.99 10.42 -6.17
CA LYS A 85 22.01 10.24 -5.12
C LYS A 85 23.00 11.40 -5.07
N ALA A 86 23.49 11.87 -6.22
CA ALA A 86 24.43 12.99 -6.31
C ALA A 86 23.85 14.31 -5.74
N ASN A 87 22.52 14.46 -5.78
CA ASN A 87 21.82 15.63 -5.25
C ASN A 87 21.22 15.43 -3.86
N GLY A 88 21.58 14.35 -3.16
CA GLY A 88 21.18 14.07 -1.78
C GLY A 88 19.78 13.48 -1.63
N PHE A 89 19.16 13.03 -2.72
CA PHE A 89 17.87 12.35 -2.67
C PHE A 89 18.04 10.82 -2.54
N PRO A 90 17.14 10.12 -1.84
CA PRO A 90 17.09 8.66 -1.86
C PRO A 90 16.87 8.10 -3.28
N ALA A 91 17.37 6.91 -3.57
CA ALA A 91 17.21 6.27 -4.88
C ALA A 91 15.75 5.99 -5.27
N ASP A 92 14.87 5.87 -4.29
CA ASP A 92 13.44 5.62 -4.41
C ASP A 92 12.58 6.88 -4.22
N TYR A 93 13.20 8.07 -4.17
CA TYR A 93 12.51 9.34 -3.92
C TYR A 93 11.33 9.61 -4.86
N LEU A 94 11.47 9.23 -6.12
CA LEU A 94 10.44 9.37 -7.17
C LEU A 94 9.51 8.15 -7.30
N LYS A 95 9.56 7.21 -6.34
CA LYS A 95 8.63 6.09 -6.28
C LYS A 95 7.45 6.37 -5.35
N PRO A 96 6.26 5.84 -5.62
CA PRO A 96 5.14 5.95 -4.72
C PRO A 96 5.43 5.15 -3.43
N HIS A 97 5.13 5.74 -2.27
CA HIS A 97 5.26 5.09 -0.97
C HIS A 97 3.88 4.74 -0.44
N TYR A 98 3.44 3.52 -0.69
CA TYR A 98 2.14 3.01 -0.27
C TYR A 98 2.10 2.66 1.21
N PHE A 99 0.94 2.82 1.85
CA PHE A 99 0.69 2.38 3.22
C PHE A 99 0.75 0.85 3.33
N CYS A 100 0.18 0.15 2.36
CA CYS A 100 0.31 -1.28 2.21
C CYS A 100 1.13 -1.62 0.97
N ARG A 101 2.30 -2.21 1.15
CA ARG A 101 3.20 -2.59 0.04
C ARG A 101 2.66 -3.77 -0.77
N GLU A 102 1.88 -4.65 -0.13
CA GLU A 102 1.35 -5.87 -0.76
C GLU A 102 0.28 -5.54 -1.82
N CYS A 103 -0.73 -4.75 -1.45
CA CYS A 103 -1.81 -4.40 -2.36
C CYS A 103 -1.69 -2.99 -2.96
N GLN A 104 -0.65 -2.23 -2.61
CA GLN A 104 -0.45 -0.86 -3.07
C GLN A 104 -1.69 0.03 -2.83
N ASP A 105 -2.28 -0.12 -1.65
CA ASP A 105 -3.49 0.58 -1.21
C ASP A 105 -4.72 0.39 -2.11
N THR A 106 -4.82 -0.74 -2.83
CA THR A 106 -6.03 -1.15 -3.56
C THR A 106 -7.00 -1.94 -2.69
N GLY A 107 -6.51 -2.51 -1.58
CA GLY A 107 -7.26 -3.43 -0.74
C GLY A 107 -7.29 -4.89 -1.26
N TYR A 108 -6.81 -5.12 -2.49
CA TYR A 108 -6.84 -6.42 -3.14
C TYR A 108 -5.47 -6.81 -3.67
N THR A 109 -5.15 -8.09 -3.58
CA THR A 109 -3.97 -8.71 -4.18
C THR A 109 -4.34 -9.40 -5.50
N ASP A 110 -3.33 -9.94 -6.21
CA ASP A 110 -3.53 -10.71 -7.43
C ASP A 110 -4.61 -11.78 -7.26
N GLY A 111 -5.45 -11.96 -8.31
CA GLY A 111 -6.59 -12.88 -8.29
C GLY A 111 -7.81 -12.37 -7.52
N HIS A 112 -7.93 -11.06 -7.33
CA HIS A 112 -9.06 -10.39 -6.67
C HIS A 112 -9.31 -10.84 -5.22
N ARG A 113 -8.27 -11.29 -4.53
CA ARG A 113 -8.36 -11.68 -3.12
C ARG A 113 -8.17 -10.47 -2.21
N LYS A 114 -8.98 -10.39 -1.15
CA LYS A 114 -8.82 -9.34 -0.12
C LYS A 114 -7.44 -9.43 0.52
N CYS A 115 -6.70 -8.33 0.50
CA CYS A 115 -5.43 -8.20 1.19
C CYS A 115 -5.60 -8.33 2.71
N ALA A 116 -4.53 -8.70 3.40
CA ALA A 116 -4.52 -8.75 4.87
C ALA A 116 -4.89 -7.41 5.51
N CYS A 117 -4.44 -6.30 4.92
CA CYS A 117 -4.80 -4.95 5.39
C CYS A 117 -6.30 -4.65 5.25
N PHE A 118 -6.96 -5.17 4.19
CA PHE A 118 -8.41 -5.03 4.02
C PHE A 118 -9.17 -5.82 5.08
N LYS A 119 -8.78 -7.07 5.33
CA LYS A 119 -9.38 -7.89 6.39
C LYS A 119 -9.24 -7.24 7.76
N LYS A 120 -8.08 -6.61 8.03
CA LYS A 120 -7.87 -5.84 9.27
C LYS A 120 -8.84 -4.67 9.36
N ALA A 121 -9.01 -3.90 8.28
CA ALA A 121 -9.94 -2.77 8.24
C ALA A 121 -11.40 -3.22 8.42
N GLU A 122 -11.79 -4.39 7.88
CA GLU A 122 -13.11 -5.00 8.13
C GLU A 122 -13.33 -5.24 9.62
N ILE A 123 -12.36 -5.86 10.28
CA ILE A 123 -12.43 -6.17 11.70
C ILE A 123 -12.51 -4.87 12.53
N GLU A 124 -11.63 -3.91 12.29
CA GLU A 124 -11.60 -2.62 12.98
C GLU A 124 -12.93 -1.88 12.85
N LEU A 125 -13.52 -1.87 11.65
CA LEU A 125 -14.82 -1.22 11.42
C LEU A 125 -15.93 -1.90 12.22
N LEU A 126 -15.99 -3.24 12.22
CA LEU A 126 -16.99 -4.00 12.98
C LEU A 126 -16.84 -3.80 14.48
N TYR A 127 -15.61 -3.79 15.00
CA TYR A 127 -15.34 -3.51 16.41
C TYR A 127 -15.78 -2.10 16.81
N THR A 128 -15.48 -1.10 15.97
CA THR A 128 -15.87 0.30 16.24
C THR A 128 -17.39 0.45 16.25
N GLN A 129 -18.10 -0.19 15.34
CA GLN A 129 -19.56 -0.13 15.25
C GLN A 129 -20.27 -0.89 16.38
N SER A 130 -19.65 -1.92 16.94
CA SER A 130 -20.21 -2.71 18.04
C SER A 130 -19.97 -2.11 19.42
N ASN A 131 -19.30 -0.95 19.53
CA ASN A 131 -18.84 -0.35 20.78
C ASN A 131 -17.95 -1.26 21.66
N LEU A 132 -17.47 -2.37 21.10
CA LEU A 132 -16.61 -3.33 21.83
C LEU A 132 -15.26 -2.71 22.23
N THR A 133 -14.81 -1.66 21.56
CA THR A 133 -13.55 -1.01 21.85
C THR A 133 -13.49 -0.47 23.29
N GLU A 134 -14.58 0.12 23.79
CA GLU A 134 -14.65 0.62 25.16
C GLU A 134 -14.78 -0.51 26.18
N ILE A 135 -15.49 -1.58 25.83
CA ILE A 135 -15.62 -2.77 26.67
C ILE A 135 -14.27 -3.48 26.82
N LEU A 136 -13.57 -3.69 25.72
CA LEU A 136 -12.24 -4.36 25.70
C LEU A 136 -11.14 -3.57 26.43
N LYS A 137 -11.26 -2.24 26.57
CA LYS A 137 -10.36 -1.45 27.41
C LYS A 137 -10.54 -1.75 28.90
N LYS A 138 -11.75 -2.10 29.32
CA LYS A 138 -12.12 -2.37 30.70
C LYS A 138 -12.04 -3.87 31.00
N GLU A 139 -12.50 -4.70 30.08
CA GLU A 139 -12.61 -6.15 30.22
C GLU A 139 -11.53 -6.82 29.35
N ASN A 140 -10.33 -6.93 29.87
CA ASN A 140 -9.18 -7.57 29.24
C ASN A 140 -8.44 -8.46 30.25
N PHE A 141 -7.47 -9.23 29.80
CA PHE A 141 -6.70 -10.14 30.65
C PHE A 141 -5.89 -9.43 31.75
N GLU A 142 -5.56 -8.15 31.59
CA GLU A 142 -4.84 -7.36 32.60
C GLU A 142 -5.74 -6.97 33.78
N HIS A 143 -7.06 -6.85 33.54
CA HIS A 143 -8.07 -6.52 34.53
C HIS A 143 -8.92 -7.72 34.94
N PHE A 144 -8.58 -8.90 34.45
CA PHE A 144 -9.28 -10.12 34.79
C PHE A 144 -9.05 -10.48 36.24
N SER A 145 -10.14 -10.63 37.06
CA SER A 145 -10.09 -11.06 38.46
C SER A 145 -10.73 -12.43 38.62
N PHE A 146 -10.08 -13.25 39.41
CA PHE A 146 -10.62 -14.54 39.85
C PHE A 146 -11.57 -14.45 41.03
N ASP A 147 -11.77 -13.25 41.63
CA ASP A 147 -12.55 -13.05 42.85
C ASP A 147 -14.02 -13.53 42.75
N TRP A 148 -14.52 -13.67 41.53
CA TRP A 148 -15.87 -14.16 41.23
C TRP A 148 -15.95 -15.67 41.08
N TYR A 149 -14.80 -16.38 41.06
CA TYR A 149 -14.74 -17.81 40.95
C TYR A 149 -14.54 -18.45 42.33
N SER A 150 -15.33 -19.48 42.62
CA SER A 150 -15.22 -20.19 43.91
C SER A 150 -14.04 -21.14 43.90
N ASP A 151 -13.11 -20.96 44.82
CA ASP A 151 -11.97 -21.88 45.04
C ASP A 151 -12.40 -23.23 45.67
N THR A 152 -13.67 -23.33 46.12
CA THR A 152 -14.17 -24.49 46.83
C THR A 152 -15.03 -25.43 45.98
N ILE A 153 -15.52 -24.97 44.85
CA ILE A 153 -16.38 -25.76 43.96
C ILE A 153 -15.50 -26.43 42.93
N LYS A 154 -15.29 -27.73 43.05
CA LYS A 154 -14.57 -28.53 42.05
C LYS A 154 -15.52 -28.92 40.94
N ASN A 155 -15.02 -28.82 39.68
CA ASN A 155 -15.71 -29.35 38.53
C ASN A 155 -15.64 -30.88 38.58
N GLU A 156 -16.77 -31.56 38.71
CA GLU A 156 -16.85 -33.01 38.83
C GLU A 156 -16.24 -33.74 37.61
N ALA A 157 -16.27 -33.14 36.43
CA ALA A 157 -15.75 -33.75 35.21
C ALA A 157 -14.22 -33.60 35.04
N THR A 158 -13.61 -32.53 35.57
CA THR A 158 -12.19 -32.23 35.37
C THR A 158 -11.37 -32.29 36.67
N GLY A 159 -12.00 -32.27 37.84
CA GLY A 159 -11.38 -32.26 39.16
C GLY A 159 -10.62 -30.96 39.48
N LEU A 160 -10.71 -29.92 38.65
CA LEU A 160 -10.08 -28.61 38.82
C LEU A 160 -11.04 -27.65 39.52
N THR A 161 -10.47 -26.74 40.34
CA THR A 161 -11.17 -25.60 40.95
C THR A 161 -11.24 -24.43 40.01
#